data_3b47456d013598a75987bd83f539c30e
#
_entry.id   3b47456d013598a75987bd83f539c30e
#
_cell.length_a   1.000
_cell.length_b   1.000
_cell.length_c   1.000
_cell.angle_alpha   90.00
_cell.angle_beta   90.00
_cell.angle_gamma   90.00
#
_symmetry.space_group_name_H-M   'P 1'
#
loop_
_entity.id
_entity.type
_entity.pdbx_description
1 polymer ?
#
loop_
_entity_poly.entity_id
_entity_poly.type
_entity_poly.pdbx_seq_one_letter_code
_entity_poly.pdbx_strand_id
1 'polypeptide(L)'
;MKGSLYQGTRDIAYGEAPELKPEDTRSAIVKMTACGICGSDLHIYQGHGFSEETGYCVGHEAVGEIVETGSGVSRFRTGDRVMISAAVGCGACLPCMSGNMNECDTHGGRCYGLGPGLQGVQAEYAMVPVADFGLARISDGISDDQAVLLTDNLPTAWHGLKGADIHPGATVAVVGCGPIGLMAVEGAFLMGAAKVYAVDLVAERRAMAEAMGAIALDASEAKAVIEEQTRGRMCDSVVECVGADPAIHLSLKLAKAAGTVSCIGVNQTMDFKF
;
A
#
# COMPACT_ATOMS: atom_id res chain seq x y z
N MET A 1 8.63 -19.29 16.44
CA MET A 1 8.65 -17.82 16.51
C MET A 1 7.29 -17.31 16.93
N LYS A 2 7.19 -16.00 17.28
CA LYS A 2 5.90 -15.40 17.59
C LYS A 2 5.44 -14.44 16.50
N GLY A 3 4.11 -14.24 16.40
CA GLY A 3 3.51 -13.34 15.42
C GLY A 3 2.04 -13.05 15.71
N SER A 4 1.45 -12.14 14.94
CA SER A 4 0.03 -11.80 14.98
C SER A 4 -0.73 -12.74 14.05
N LEU A 5 -1.47 -13.69 14.63
CA LEU A 5 -2.15 -14.77 13.93
C LEU A 5 -3.63 -14.45 13.73
N TYR A 6 -4.12 -14.56 12.50
CA TYR A 6 -5.54 -14.52 12.22
C TYR A 6 -6.21 -15.82 12.71
N GLN A 7 -7.17 -15.70 13.63
CA GLN A 7 -7.92 -16.81 14.22
C GLN A 7 -9.38 -16.83 13.75
N GLY A 8 -9.79 -15.82 13.02
CA GLY A 8 -11.17 -15.64 12.54
C GLY A 8 -11.60 -14.18 12.57
N THR A 9 -12.84 -13.92 12.18
CA THR A 9 -13.42 -12.58 12.15
C THR A 9 -13.31 -11.89 13.52
N ARG A 10 -12.66 -10.74 13.56
CA ARG A 10 -12.38 -9.92 14.75
C ARG A 10 -11.50 -10.60 15.79
N ASP A 11 -10.72 -11.57 15.34
CA ASP A 11 -9.80 -12.30 16.21
C ASP A 11 -8.41 -12.41 15.53
N ILE A 12 -7.49 -11.53 15.93
CA ILE A 12 -6.07 -11.61 15.63
C ILE A 12 -5.34 -11.69 16.98
N ALA A 13 -4.72 -12.83 17.24
CA ALA A 13 -4.05 -13.11 18.50
C ALA A 13 -2.53 -13.16 18.32
N TYR A 14 -1.79 -12.55 19.26
CA TYR A 14 -0.35 -12.73 19.34
C TYR A 14 -0.03 -14.10 19.94
N GLY A 15 0.69 -14.94 19.21
CA GLY A 15 0.93 -16.33 19.61
C GLY A 15 2.10 -16.99 18.91
N GLU A 16 2.20 -18.30 19.10
CA GLU A 16 3.23 -19.14 18.46
C GLU A 16 2.89 -19.32 16.97
N ALA A 17 3.77 -18.82 16.12
CA ALA A 17 3.74 -18.98 14.68
C ALA A 17 4.71 -20.09 14.21
N PRO A 18 4.50 -20.69 13.03
CA PRO A 18 5.42 -21.67 12.49
C PRO A 18 6.85 -21.15 12.40
N GLU A 19 7.83 -22.04 12.63
CA GLU A 19 9.23 -21.71 12.34
C GLU A 19 9.42 -21.60 10.84
N LEU A 20 10.17 -20.58 10.42
CA LEU A 20 10.48 -20.33 9.03
C LEU A 20 11.81 -20.99 8.66
N LYS A 21 11.87 -21.47 7.43
CA LYS A 21 13.10 -21.95 6.79
C LYS A 21 13.19 -21.35 5.40
N PRO A 22 14.39 -21.12 4.86
CA PRO A 22 14.53 -20.76 3.46
C PRO A 22 13.79 -21.78 2.56
N GLU A 23 12.97 -21.29 1.65
CA GLU A 23 12.20 -22.13 0.72
C GLU A 23 13.11 -22.77 -0.33
N ASP A 24 14.08 -21.99 -0.80
CA ASP A 24 15.10 -22.41 -1.76
C ASP A 24 16.42 -21.63 -1.59
N THR A 25 17.36 -21.83 -2.52
CA THR A 25 18.66 -21.11 -2.50
C THR A 25 18.56 -19.61 -2.69
N ARG A 26 17.44 -19.06 -3.17
CA ARG A 26 17.23 -17.62 -3.43
C ARG A 26 16.52 -16.92 -2.28
N SER A 27 16.10 -17.66 -1.27
CA SER A 27 15.38 -17.15 -0.13
C SER A 27 16.29 -16.51 0.91
N ALA A 28 15.72 -15.61 1.72
CA ALA A 28 16.36 -15.06 2.91
C ALA A 28 15.39 -15.09 4.10
N ILE A 29 15.93 -15.15 5.31
CA ILE A 29 15.18 -14.92 6.56
C ILE A 29 15.56 -13.54 7.08
N VAL A 30 14.55 -12.75 7.36
CA VAL A 30 14.68 -11.39 7.87
C VAL A 30 14.07 -11.34 9.27
N LYS A 31 14.82 -10.83 10.25
CA LYS A 31 14.33 -10.51 11.58
C LYS A 31 13.69 -9.12 11.54
N MET A 32 12.43 -9.02 11.92
CA MET A 32 11.69 -7.77 11.87
C MET A 32 12.16 -6.78 12.90
N THR A 33 12.31 -5.51 12.52
CA THR A 33 12.59 -4.37 13.41
C THR A 33 11.42 -3.41 13.49
N ALA A 34 10.63 -3.27 12.41
CA ALA A 34 9.38 -2.55 12.43
C ALA A 34 8.39 -3.16 11.42
N CYS A 35 7.10 -3.12 11.77
CA CYS A 35 5.98 -3.56 10.92
C CYS A 35 4.89 -2.50 10.92
N GLY A 36 4.26 -2.29 9.75
CA GLY A 36 3.07 -1.45 9.61
C GLY A 36 1.77 -2.24 9.79
N ILE A 37 0.67 -1.50 9.95
CA ILE A 37 -0.69 -2.01 9.89
C ILE A 37 -1.40 -1.31 8.73
N CYS A 38 -1.74 -2.05 7.71
CA CYS A 38 -2.44 -1.57 6.52
C CYS A 38 -3.97 -1.61 6.70
N GLY A 39 -4.69 -0.86 5.87
CA GLY A 39 -6.15 -1.00 5.73
C GLY A 39 -6.57 -2.42 5.33
N SER A 40 -5.76 -3.13 4.57
CA SER A 40 -6.00 -4.53 4.19
C SER A 40 -5.99 -5.48 5.39
N ASP A 41 -5.17 -5.22 6.42
CA ASP A 41 -5.20 -6.00 7.66
C ASP A 41 -6.52 -5.81 8.42
N LEU A 42 -7.10 -4.60 8.36
CA LEU A 42 -8.41 -4.31 8.93
C LEU A 42 -9.53 -5.03 8.17
N HIS A 43 -9.43 -5.19 6.85
CA HIS A 43 -10.35 -6.01 6.07
C HIS A 43 -10.30 -7.47 6.53
N ILE A 44 -9.10 -8.04 6.69
CA ILE A 44 -8.91 -9.39 7.22
C ILE A 44 -9.53 -9.51 8.61
N TYR A 45 -9.22 -8.58 9.52
CA TYR A 45 -9.77 -8.54 10.87
C TYR A 45 -11.32 -8.55 10.87
N GLN A 46 -11.95 -7.83 9.95
CA GLN A 46 -13.42 -7.77 9.86
C GLN A 46 -14.07 -8.97 9.15
N GLY A 47 -13.29 -9.94 8.71
CA GLY A 47 -13.79 -11.12 8.00
C GLY A 47 -14.01 -10.88 6.50
N HIS A 48 -13.47 -9.79 5.96
CA HIS A 48 -13.44 -9.50 4.54
C HIS A 48 -12.06 -9.83 3.94
N GLY A 49 -11.42 -10.89 4.45
CA GLY A 49 -10.09 -11.31 4.03
C GLY A 49 -10.08 -12.03 2.68
N PHE A 50 -8.87 -12.32 2.24
CA PHE A 50 -8.60 -13.01 0.98
C PHE A 50 -8.57 -14.54 1.15
N SER A 51 -8.72 -15.05 2.37
CA SER A 51 -8.76 -16.46 2.72
C SER A 51 -9.69 -16.68 3.91
N GLU A 52 -10.42 -17.79 3.90
CA GLU A 52 -11.22 -18.27 5.03
C GLU A 52 -10.40 -19.08 6.04
N GLU A 53 -9.16 -19.45 5.68
CA GLU A 53 -8.27 -20.21 6.56
C GLU A 53 -7.76 -19.34 7.72
N THR A 54 -7.45 -19.99 8.84
CA THR A 54 -6.95 -19.35 10.07
C THR A 54 -5.55 -19.87 10.43
N GLY A 55 -4.90 -19.26 11.43
CA GLY A 55 -3.61 -19.71 11.95
C GLY A 55 -2.40 -19.22 11.16
N TYR A 56 -2.56 -18.26 10.25
CA TYR A 56 -1.46 -17.63 9.55
C TYR A 56 -1.14 -16.24 10.14
N CYS A 57 0.13 -15.82 10.02
CA CYS A 57 0.54 -14.46 10.40
C CYS A 57 -0.02 -13.46 9.40
N VAL A 58 -0.53 -12.33 9.90
CA VAL A 58 -1.00 -11.19 9.09
C VAL A 58 0.12 -10.18 8.84
N GLY A 59 -0.17 -9.14 8.03
CA GLY A 59 0.73 -8.03 7.73
C GLY A 59 1.61 -8.21 6.51
N HIS A 60 1.87 -7.11 5.81
CA HIS A 60 2.66 -7.07 4.58
C HIS A 60 3.58 -5.85 4.48
N GLU A 61 3.64 -5.03 5.52
CA GLU A 61 4.51 -3.86 5.60
C GLU A 61 5.59 -4.11 6.65
N ALA A 62 6.84 -4.32 6.24
CA ALA A 62 7.89 -4.56 7.21
C ALA A 62 9.29 -4.22 6.73
N VAL A 63 10.13 -3.94 7.71
CA VAL A 63 11.57 -3.76 7.58
C VAL A 63 12.30 -4.57 8.63
N GLY A 64 13.55 -4.93 8.36
CA GLY A 64 14.31 -5.72 9.29
C GLY A 64 15.76 -5.91 8.90
N GLU A 65 16.41 -6.84 9.58
CA GLU A 65 17.79 -7.24 9.35
C GLU A 65 17.85 -8.69 8.86
N ILE A 66 18.61 -8.94 7.81
CA ILE A 66 18.81 -10.28 7.27
C ILE A 66 19.63 -11.11 8.29
N VAL A 67 19.08 -12.26 8.69
CA VAL A 67 19.74 -13.20 9.61
C VAL A 67 20.24 -14.45 8.91
N GLU A 68 19.65 -14.81 7.77
CA GLU A 68 20.06 -15.98 6.98
C GLU A 68 19.81 -15.73 5.49
N THR A 69 20.71 -16.20 4.63
CA THR A 69 20.56 -16.17 3.17
C THR A 69 20.80 -17.53 2.56
N GLY A 70 20.00 -17.89 1.58
CA GLY A 70 20.27 -19.03 0.72
C GLY A 70 21.52 -18.80 -0.14
N SER A 71 22.16 -19.88 -0.60
CA SER A 71 23.42 -19.83 -1.36
C SER A 71 23.33 -19.12 -2.71
N GLY A 72 22.15 -18.91 -3.25
CA GLY A 72 21.91 -18.20 -4.51
C GLY A 72 21.62 -16.71 -4.35
N VAL A 73 21.52 -16.21 -3.11
CA VAL A 73 21.37 -14.77 -2.85
C VAL A 73 22.70 -14.07 -3.09
N SER A 74 22.71 -13.09 -3.98
CA SER A 74 23.94 -12.41 -4.45
C SER A 74 24.03 -10.95 -4.08
N ARG A 75 22.88 -10.27 -3.90
CA ARG A 75 22.83 -8.83 -3.65
C ARG A 75 22.87 -8.48 -2.16
N PHE A 76 22.56 -9.42 -1.30
CA PHE A 76 22.39 -9.21 0.14
C PHE A 76 23.21 -10.21 0.97
N ARG A 77 23.46 -9.85 2.22
CA ARG A 77 24.16 -10.67 3.21
C ARG A 77 23.55 -10.49 4.60
N THR A 78 23.82 -11.41 5.50
CA THR A 78 23.50 -11.30 6.92
C THR A 78 23.99 -9.97 7.50
N GLY A 79 23.15 -9.31 8.29
CA GLY A 79 23.39 -7.98 8.86
C GLY A 79 22.93 -6.81 8.00
N ASP A 80 22.52 -7.01 6.74
CA ASP A 80 21.97 -5.94 5.92
C ASP A 80 20.59 -5.53 6.44
N ARG A 81 20.38 -4.21 6.61
CA ARG A 81 19.06 -3.62 6.90
C ARG A 81 18.26 -3.50 5.60
N VAL A 82 17.04 -4.03 5.60
CA VAL A 82 16.25 -4.16 4.39
C VAL A 82 14.77 -3.82 4.58
N MET A 83 14.16 -3.32 3.52
CA MET A 83 12.73 -3.23 3.31
C MET A 83 12.27 -4.50 2.60
N ILE A 84 11.12 -5.04 2.99
CA ILE A 84 10.46 -6.18 2.34
C ILE A 84 9.34 -5.64 1.45
N SER A 85 9.34 -5.99 0.16
CA SER A 85 8.21 -5.68 -0.73
C SER A 85 6.96 -6.43 -0.26
N ALA A 86 5.80 -5.76 -0.19
CA ALA A 86 4.54 -6.38 0.23
C ALA A 86 4.14 -7.58 -0.65
N ALA A 87 4.48 -7.54 -1.93
CA ALA A 87 4.20 -8.60 -2.90
C ALA A 87 5.46 -9.35 -3.33
N VAL A 88 5.28 -10.60 -3.80
CA VAL A 88 6.37 -11.46 -4.25
C VAL A 88 6.38 -11.58 -5.77
N GLY A 89 7.51 -11.23 -6.37
CA GLY A 89 7.79 -11.45 -7.79
C GLY A 89 8.97 -12.40 -8.00
N CYS A 90 9.04 -13.07 -9.14
CA CYS A 90 10.17 -13.93 -9.48
C CYS A 90 11.40 -13.17 -10.01
N GLY A 91 11.23 -11.90 -10.41
CA GLY A 91 12.29 -11.05 -10.96
C GLY A 91 12.76 -11.41 -12.38
N ALA A 92 12.12 -12.37 -13.05
CA ALA A 92 12.58 -12.88 -14.35
C ALA A 92 11.51 -12.92 -15.45
N CYS A 93 10.21 -12.97 -15.09
CA CYS A 93 9.11 -12.95 -16.07
C CYS A 93 8.86 -11.54 -16.62
N LEU A 94 8.13 -11.44 -17.72
CA LEU A 94 7.86 -10.16 -18.36
C LEU A 94 7.15 -9.15 -17.45
N PRO A 95 6.09 -9.50 -16.70
CA PRO A 95 5.49 -8.60 -15.72
C PRO A 95 6.50 -8.07 -14.69
N CYS A 96 7.31 -8.94 -14.08
CA CYS A 96 8.32 -8.50 -13.10
C CYS A 96 9.35 -7.55 -13.72
N MET A 97 9.85 -7.86 -14.92
CA MET A 97 10.84 -7.03 -15.61
C MET A 97 10.28 -5.68 -16.06
N SER A 98 8.96 -5.57 -16.26
CA SER A 98 8.28 -4.31 -16.59
C SER A 98 7.75 -3.54 -15.36
N GLY A 99 8.04 -4.02 -14.14
CA GLY A 99 7.66 -3.35 -12.89
C GLY A 99 6.26 -3.72 -12.36
N ASN A 100 5.59 -4.71 -12.96
CA ASN A 100 4.27 -5.19 -12.56
C ASN A 100 4.37 -6.53 -11.81
N MET A 101 5.12 -6.56 -10.70
CA MET A 101 5.36 -7.80 -9.96
C MET A 101 4.08 -8.47 -9.43
N ASN A 102 3.00 -7.71 -9.25
CA ASN A 102 1.70 -8.23 -8.84
C ASN A 102 1.09 -9.18 -9.90
N GLU A 103 1.51 -9.08 -11.15
CA GLU A 103 1.11 -9.95 -12.25
C GLU A 103 2.15 -11.04 -12.55
N CYS A 104 2.99 -11.38 -11.58
CA CYS A 104 4.07 -12.35 -11.75
C CYS A 104 3.56 -13.71 -12.23
N ASP A 105 4.07 -14.21 -13.36
CA ASP A 105 3.69 -15.49 -13.95
C ASP A 105 3.96 -16.69 -13.03
N THR A 106 4.96 -16.57 -12.15
CA THR A 106 5.38 -17.64 -11.24
C THR A 106 4.68 -17.59 -9.88
N HIS A 107 4.51 -16.40 -9.32
CA HIS A 107 3.98 -16.22 -7.98
C HIS A 107 2.55 -15.69 -7.94
N GLY A 108 1.97 -15.31 -9.08
CA GLY A 108 0.55 -14.99 -9.22
C GLY A 108 0.02 -13.92 -8.26
N GLY A 109 0.80 -12.87 -7.99
CA GLY A 109 0.37 -11.79 -7.09
C GLY A 109 0.35 -12.19 -5.60
N ARG A 110 1.12 -13.18 -5.16
CA ARG A 110 1.26 -13.51 -3.73
C ARG A 110 1.68 -12.27 -2.94
N CYS A 111 0.98 -12.01 -1.87
CA CYS A 111 1.27 -10.96 -0.92
C CYS A 111 1.37 -11.57 0.49
N TYR A 112 2.24 -11.01 1.32
CA TYR A 112 2.39 -11.48 2.69
C TYR A 112 1.11 -11.28 3.49
N GLY A 113 0.76 -12.25 4.34
CA GLY A 113 -0.30 -12.14 5.32
C GLY A 113 -1.72 -12.05 4.79
N LEU A 114 -1.95 -12.34 3.50
CA LEU A 114 -3.29 -12.40 2.90
C LEU A 114 -3.89 -13.81 2.90
N GLY A 115 -3.22 -14.76 3.55
CA GLY A 115 -3.62 -16.16 3.67
C GLY A 115 -2.44 -17.05 4.04
N PRO A 116 -2.66 -18.36 4.24
CA PRO A 116 -1.62 -19.27 4.72
C PRO A 116 -0.52 -19.57 3.69
N GLY A 117 -0.75 -19.28 2.42
CA GLY A 117 0.19 -19.54 1.34
C GLY A 117 1.49 -18.75 1.41
N LEU A 118 1.50 -17.62 2.12
CA LEU A 118 2.68 -16.83 2.45
C LEU A 118 2.44 -16.13 3.79
N GLN A 119 3.19 -16.56 4.82
CA GLN A 119 3.06 -16.02 6.17
C GLN A 119 3.30 -14.50 6.16
N GLY A 120 2.52 -13.78 6.95
CA GLY A 120 2.65 -12.33 7.08
C GLY A 120 3.88 -11.90 7.88
N VAL A 121 4.16 -10.63 7.79
CA VAL A 121 5.37 -10.01 8.36
C VAL A 121 5.15 -9.37 9.73
N GLN A 122 3.91 -9.35 10.28
CA GLN A 122 3.68 -8.98 11.67
C GLN A 122 4.08 -10.15 12.60
N ALA A 123 5.35 -10.52 12.55
CA ALA A 123 5.97 -11.62 13.25
C ALA A 123 7.43 -11.28 13.60
N GLU A 124 8.09 -12.11 14.41
CA GLU A 124 9.51 -11.89 14.75
C GLU A 124 10.43 -12.05 13.53
N TYR A 125 10.06 -12.91 12.59
CA TYR A 125 10.82 -13.18 11.36
C TYR A 125 9.89 -13.34 10.16
N ALA A 126 10.42 -13.05 8.98
CA ALA A 126 9.78 -13.36 7.70
C ALA A 126 10.74 -14.11 6.76
N MET A 127 10.20 -15.01 5.97
CA MET A 127 10.90 -15.65 4.88
C MET A 127 10.60 -14.89 3.58
N VAL A 128 11.65 -14.48 2.88
CA VAL A 128 11.55 -13.77 1.59
C VAL A 128 11.94 -14.71 0.48
N PRO A 129 11.01 -15.18 -0.37
CA PRO A 129 11.26 -16.26 -1.34
C PRO A 129 12.31 -15.93 -2.39
N VAL A 130 12.33 -14.71 -2.90
CA VAL A 130 13.28 -14.24 -3.93
C VAL A 130 13.96 -12.97 -3.43
N ALA A 131 14.93 -13.15 -2.52
CA ALA A 131 15.54 -12.05 -1.77
C ALA A 131 16.14 -10.95 -2.67
N ASP A 132 16.87 -11.34 -3.71
CA ASP A 132 17.51 -10.37 -4.62
C ASP A 132 16.52 -9.50 -5.40
N PHE A 133 15.25 -9.87 -5.45
CA PHE A 133 14.17 -9.10 -6.09
C PHE A 133 13.19 -8.49 -5.08
N GLY A 134 12.85 -9.22 -4.01
CA GLY A 134 11.85 -8.83 -3.01
C GLY A 134 12.38 -7.90 -1.91
N LEU A 135 13.69 -7.67 -1.84
CA LEU A 135 14.31 -6.80 -0.83
C LEU A 135 14.93 -5.54 -1.43
N ALA A 136 14.88 -4.47 -0.66
CA ALA A 136 15.64 -3.24 -0.94
C ALA A 136 16.42 -2.81 0.31
N ARG A 137 17.66 -2.31 0.12
CA ARG A 137 18.48 -1.81 1.24
C ARG A 137 17.88 -0.54 1.80
N ILE A 138 17.88 -0.41 3.13
CA ILE A 138 17.60 0.86 3.79
C ILE A 138 18.87 1.70 3.75
N SER A 139 18.76 2.89 3.16
CA SER A 139 19.87 3.83 3.07
C SER A 139 20.24 4.38 4.45
N ASP A 140 21.53 4.73 4.62
CA ASP A 140 21.99 5.43 5.81
C ASP A 140 21.21 6.74 6.00
N GLY A 141 20.79 7.01 7.24
CA GLY A 141 19.99 8.20 7.59
C GLY A 141 18.48 8.02 7.49
N ILE A 142 17.97 6.90 6.95
CA ILE A 142 16.55 6.53 7.00
C ILE A 142 16.33 5.62 8.21
N SER A 143 15.41 6.00 9.11
CA SER A 143 15.00 5.15 10.24
C SER A 143 14.10 4.02 9.77
N ASP A 144 13.93 2.98 10.60
CA ASP A 144 13.03 1.87 10.29
C ASP A 144 11.57 2.34 10.21
N ASP A 145 11.17 3.30 11.06
CA ASP A 145 9.82 3.90 11.03
C ASP A 145 9.55 4.67 9.72
N GLN A 146 10.56 5.28 9.14
CA GLN A 146 10.45 5.91 7.82
C GLN A 146 10.47 4.86 6.71
N ALA A 147 11.34 3.86 6.82
CA ALA A 147 11.53 2.85 5.79
C ALA A 147 10.30 1.94 5.64
N VAL A 148 9.57 1.63 6.73
CA VAL A 148 8.38 0.78 6.65
C VAL A 148 7.28 1.39 5.76
N LEU A 149 7.17 2.71 5.71
CA LEU A 149 6.23 3.42 4.84
C LEU A 149 6.57 3.26 3.34
N LEU A 150 7.81 2.88 3.02
CA LEU A 150 8.28 2.66 1.65
C LEU A 150 8.03 1.23 1.15
N THR A 151 7.52 0.34 2.01
CA THR A 151 7.31 -1.07 1.66
C THR A 151 6.00 -1.33 0.93
N ASP A 152 4.94 -0.56 1.24
CA ASP A 152 3.62 -0.64 0.64
C ASP A 152 2.97 0.73 0.41
N ASN A 153 2.88 1.57 1.45
CA ASN A 153 2.10 2.82 1.42
C ASN A 153 2.54 3.76 0.27
N LEU A 154 3.83 4.08 0.18
CA LEU A 154 4.34 4.95 -0.87
C LEU A 154 4.25 4.33 -2.27
N PRO A 155 4.66 3.06 -2.50
CA PRO A 155 4.47 2.40 -3.79
C PRO A 155 3.01 2.38 -4.26
N THR A 156 2.07 2.11 -3.36
CA THR A 156 0.63 2.12 -3.64
C THR A 156 0.13 3.51 -4.01
N ALA A 157 0.50 4.54 -3.24
CA ALA A 157 0.17 5.93 -3.57
C ALA A 157 0.74 6.33 -4.93
N TRP A 158 2.01 6.00 -5.19
CA TRP A 158 2.69 6.30 -6.45
C TRP A 158 2.06 5.59 -7.66
N HIS A 159 1.65 4.34 -7.48
CA HIS A 159 0.90 3.59 -8.50
C HIS A 159 -0.44 4.28 -8.83
N GLY A 160 -1.19 4.67 -7.81
CA GLY A 160 -2.43 5.42 -7.98
C GLY A 160 -2.25 6.75 -8.71
N LEU A 161 -1.21 7.49 -8.37
CA LEU A 161 -0.87 8.76 -9.03
C LEU A 161 -0.51 8.57 -10.51
N LYS A 162 0.24 7.53 -10.85
CA LYS A 162 0.54 7.18 -12.24
C LYS A 162 -0.72 6.79 -13.00
N GLY A 163 -1.63 6.03 -12.37
CA GLY A 163 -2.93 5.65 -12.96
C GLY A 163 -3.87 6.84 -13.14
N ALA A 164 -3.71 7.90 -12.36
CA ALA A 164 -4.52 9.12 -12.44
C ALA A 164 -4.12 10.09 -13.57
N ASP A 165 -3.06 9.78 -14.32
CA ASP A 165 -2.56 10.59 -15.44
C ASP A 165 -2.31 12.07 -15.08
N ILE A 166 -1.62 12.28 -13.95
CA ILE A 166 -1.31 13.63 -13.46
C ILE A 166 -0.22 14.25 -14.34
N HIS A 167 -0.48 15.45 -14.81
CA HIS A 167 0.45 16.24 -15.62
C HIS A 167 0.76 17.62 -14.97
N PRO A 168 1.85 18.28 -15.35
CA PRO A 168 2.16 19.62 -14.87
C PRO A 168 1.01 20.60 -15.12
N GLY A 169 0.62 21.34 -14.08
CA GLY A 169 -0.49 22.26 -14.10
C GLY A 169 -1.87 21.65 -13.79
N ALA A 170 -1.96 20.33 -13.60
CA ALA A 170 -3.21 19.65 -13.32
C ALA A 170 -3.87 20.13 -12.00
N THR A 171 -5.19 20.08 -11.98
CA THR A 171 -6.01 20.15 -10.75
C THR A 171 -6.35 18.73 -10.32
N VAL A 172 -5.92 18.34 -9.12
CA VAL A 172 -6.05 16.99 -8.60
C VAL A 172 -6.95 16.95 -7.37
N ALA A 173 -7.77 15.93 -7.22
CA ALA A 173 -8.42 15.60 -5.95
C ALA A 173 -7.89 14.27 -5.42
N VAL A 174 -7.61 14.21 -4.12
CA VAL A 174 -7.31 12.99 -3.37
C VAL A 174 -8.47 12.75 -2.39
N VAL A 175 -9.16 11.63 -2.55
CA VAL A 175 -10.29 11.24 -1.70
C VAL A 175 -9.83 10.18 -0.71
N GLY A 176 -9.86 10.52 0.59
CA GLY A 176 -9.29 9.74 1.68
C GLY A 176 -7.85 10.19 1.99
N CYS A 177 -7.66 10.79 3.18
CA CYS A 177 -6.39 11.30 3.66
C CYS A 177 -5.80 10.41 4.77
N GLY A 178 -5.91 9.09 4.61
CA GLY A 178 -5.11 8.12 5.38
C GLY A 178 -3.64 8.15 4.94
N PRO A 179 -2.78 7.24 5.43
CA PRO A 179 -1.36 7.24 5.08
C PRO A 179 -1.10 7.29 3.57
N ILE A 180 -1.78 6.44 2.80
CA ILE A 180 -1.68 6.41 1.34
C ILE A 180 -2.14 7.72 0.72
N GLY A 181 -3.29 8.27 1.18
CA GLY A 181 -3.82 9.53 0.64
C GLY A 181 -2.93 10.73 0.92
N LEU A 182 -2.33 10.84 2.11
CA LEU A 182 -1.36 11.90 2.41
C LEU A 182 -0.12 11.80 1.52
N MET A 183 0.39 10.59 1.27
CA MET A 183 1.48 10.38 0.30
C MET A 183 1.05 10.70 -1.13
N ALA A 184 -0.21 10.44 -1.48
CA ALA A 184 -0.75 10.84 -2.78
C ALA A 184 -0.86 12.37 -2.92
N VAL A 185 -1.19 13.10 -1.85
CA VAL A 185 -1.18 14.57 -1.84
C VAL A 185 0.21 15.11 -2.16
N GLU A 186 1.24 14.65 -1.45
CA GLU A 186 2.62 15.06 -1.68
C GLU A 186 3.10 14.65 -3.09
N GLY A 187 2.85 13.40 -3.47
CA GLY A 187 3.22 12.88 -4.78
C GLY A 187 2.54 13.62 -5.94
N ALA A 188 1.31 14.08 -5.79
CA ALA A 188 0.62 14.90 -6.79
C ALA A 188 1.36 16.23 -7.03
N PHE A 189 1.82 16.90 -5.97
CA PHE A 189 2.65 18.10 -6.11
C PHE A 189 4.00 17.79 -6.77
N LEU A 190 4.65 16.69 -6.40
CA LEU A 190 5.90 16.25 -7.03
C LEU A 190 5.75 15.95 -8.52
N MET A 191 4.56 15.47 -8.96
CA MET A 191 4.24 15.28 -10.38
C MET A 191 3.85 16.58 -11.11
N GLY A 192 3.83 17.72 -10.40
CA GLY A 192 3.59 19.02 -10.98
C GLY A 192 2.15 19.49 -10.94
N ALA A 193 1.27 18.91 -10.12
CA ALA A 193 -0.06 19.43 -9.92
C ALA A 193 -0.02 20.88 -9.46
N ALA A 194 -0.79 21.76 -10.10
CA ALA A 194 -0.89 23.17 -9.71
C ALA A 194 -1.79 23.37 -8.50
N LYS A 195 -2.73 22.47 -8.30
CA LYS A 195 -3.69 22.50 -7.19
C LYS A 195 -4.06 21.09 -6.78
N VAL A 196 -4.03 20.82 -5.47
CA VAL A 196 -4.47 19.55 -4.88
C VAL A 196 -5.57 19.83 -3.86
N TYR A 197 -6.72 19.20 -4.05
CA TYR A 197 -7.80 19.11 -3.07
C TYR A 197 -7.67 17.80 -2.31
N ALA A 198 -7.68 17.86 -0.98
CA ALA A 198 -7.61 16.71 -0.10
C ALA A 198 -8.94 16.55 0.63
N VAL A 199 -9.64 15.45 0.39
CA VAL A 199 -11.01 15.24 0.87
C VAL A 199 -11.03 14.10 1.88
N ASP A 200 -11.47 14.39 3.13
CA ASP A 200 -11.64 13.38 4.18
C ASP A 200 -12.74 13.79 5.16
N LEU A 201 -13.34 12.82 5.85
CA LEU A 201 -14.31 13.05 6.92
C LEU A 201 -13.65 13.47 8.24
N VAL A 202 -12.39 13.06 8.46
CA VAL A 202 -11.65 13.25 9.71
C VAL A 202 -10.88 14.57 9.69
N ALA A 203 -11.20 15.46 10.62
CA ALA A 203 -10.63 16.80 10.66
C ALA A 203 -9.10 16.82 10.84
N GLU A 204 -8.58 15.93 11.68
CA GLU A 204 -7.15 15.79 11.93
C GLU A 204 -6.37 15.40 10.67
N ARG A 205 -6.93 14.51 9.85
CA ARG A 205 -6.33 14.11 8.56
C ARG A 205 -6.37 15.27 7.56
N ARG A 206 -7.48 16.03 7.53
CA ARG A 206 -7.58 17.24 6.71
C ARG A 206 -6.51 18.26 7.09
N ALA A 207 -6.30 18.50 8.39
CA ALA A 207 -5.25 19.40 8.87
C ALA A 207 -3.84 18.97 8.46
N MET A 208 -3.56 17.65 8.43
CA MET A 208 -2.28 17.13 7.93
C MET A 208 -2.11 17.42 6.44
N ALA A 209 -3.13 17.19 5.63
CA ALA A 209 -3.10 17.48 4.20
C ALA A 209 -2.95 18.99 3.90
N GLU A 210 -3.61 19.84 4.70
CA GLU A 210 -3.47 21.30 4.62
C GLU A 210 -2.05 21.76 4.92
N ALA A 211 -1.39 21.17 5.92
CA ALA A 211 0.00 21.44 6.25
C ALA A 211 0.97 21.06 5.12
N MET A 212 0.58 20.15 4.22
CA MET A 212 1.30 19.79 3.00
C MET A 212 1.03 20.71 1.82
N GLY A 213 0.15 21.72 1.98
CA GLY A 213 -0.21 22.69 0.94
C GLY A 213 -1.46 22.34 0.12
N ALA A 214 -2.19 21.28 0.46
CA ALA A 214 -3.45 20.95 -0.18
C ALA A 214 -4.59 21.84 0.33
N ILE A 215 -5.64 21.97 -0.46
CA ILE A 215 -6.93 22.56 -0.03
C ILE A 215 -7.73 21.42 0.60
N ALA A 216 -7.79 21.42 1.93
CA ALA A 216 -8.47 20.38 2.69
C ALA A 216 -9.98 20.64 2.77
N LEU A 217 -10.80 19.64 2.44
CA LEU A 217 -12.25 19.75 2.35
C LEU A 217 -12.93 18.59 3.07
N ASP A 218 -14.05 18.89 3.71
CA ASP A 218 -14.97 17.84 4.16
C ASP A 218 -15.69 17.23 2.95
N ALA A 219 -15.92 15.91 2.99
CA ALA A 219 -16.55 15.20 1.88
C ALA A 219 -17.94 15.75 1.51
N SER A 220 -18.66 16.31 2.48
CA SER A 220 -20.01 16.88 2.28
C SER A 220 -20.01 18.16 1.46
N GLU A 221 -18.93 18.96 1.49
CA GLU A 221 -18.79 20.23 0.79
C GLU A 221 -17.88 20.16 -0.44
N ALA A 222 -17.07 19.11 -0.55
CA ALA A 222 -15.98 19.00 -1.54
C ALA A 222 -16.45 19.29 -2.97
N LYS A 223 -17.56 18.70 -3.40
CA LYS A 223 -18.08 18.92 -4.76
C LYS A 223 -18.41 20.39 -5.02
N ALA A 224 -19.15 21.03 -4.12
CA ALA A 224 -19.60 22.40 -4.31
C ALA A 224 -18.41 23.38 -4.34
N VAL A 225 -17.45 23.21 -3.42
CA VAL A 225 -16.26 24.07 -3.35
C VAL A 225 -15.36 23.88 -4.59
N ILE A 226 -15.15 22.64 -5.02
CA ILE A 226 -14.33 22.35 -6.21
C ILE A 226 -15.01 22.90 -7.47
N GLU A 227 -16.33 22.73 -7.61
CA GLU A 227 -17.10 23.24 -8.73
C GLU A 227 -16.99 24.78 -8.83
N GLU A 228 -17.14 25.49 -7.71
CA GLU A 228 -16.99 26.95 -7.63
C GLU A 228 -15.56 27.38 -8.00
N GLN A 229 -14.54 26.80 -7.34
CA GLN A 229 -13.14 27.19 -7.51
C GLN A 229 -12.55 26.84 -8.88
N THR A 230 -13.14 25.86 -9.57
CA THR A 230 -12.76 25.46 -10.91
C THR A 230 -13.68 26.05 -12.00
N ARG A 231 -14.64 26.90 -11.62
CA ARG A 231 -15.66 27.48 -12.52
C ARG A 231 -16.41 26.39 -13.29
N GLY A 232 -16.83 25.33 -12.60
CA GLY A 232 -17.55 24.18 -13.15
C GLY A 232 -16.68 23.17 -13.91
N ARG A 233 -15.37 23.36 -14.01
CA ARG A 233 -14.50 22.41 -14.75
C ARG A 233 -14.25 21.11 -14.04
N MET A 234 -14.25 21.11 -12.71
CA MET A 234 -13.87 19.99 -11.85
C MET A 234 -12.37 19.63 -11.95
N CYS A 235 -11.96 18.47 -11.44
CA CYS A 235 -10.55 18.04 -11.38
C CYS A 235 -10.12 17.29 -12.64
N ASP A 236 -8.90 17.52 -13.09
CA ASP A 236 -8.28 16.78 -14.20
C ASP A 236 -8.09 15.32 -13.82
N SER A 237 -7.66 15.09 -12.60
CA SER A 237 -7.33 13.77 -12.05
C SER A 237 -7.89 13.61 -10.64
N VAL A 238 -8.35 12.41 -10.31
CA VAL A 238 -8.81 12.05 -8.97
C VAL A 238 -8.14 10.75 -8.53
N VAL A 239 -7.60 10.71 -7.31
CA VAL A 239 -7.07 9.50 -6.68
C VAL A 239 -7.98 9.12 -5.51
N GLU A 240 -8.60 7.96 -5.60
CA GLU A 240 -9.48 7.41 -4.58
C GLU A 240 -8.70 6.42 -3.70
N CYS A 241 -8.62 6.68 -2.39
CA CYS A 241 -7.78 5.95 -1.42
C CYS A 241 -8.58 5.31 -0.28
N VAL A 242 -9.90 5.19 -0.37
CA VAL A 242 -10.78 4.68 0.70
C VAL A 242 -11.31 3.29 0.38
N GLY A 243 -11.76 3.07 -0.86
CA GLY A 243 -12.36 1.82 -1.29
C GLY A 243 -13.83 1.64 -0.90
N ALA A 244 -14.49 2.68 -0.38
CA ALA A 244 -15.92 2.62 -0.04
C ALA A 244 -16.77 3.20 -1.18
N ASP A 245 -17.93 2.61 -1.44
CA ASP A 245 -18.84 3.05 -2.51
C ASP A 245 -19.13 4.57 -2.50
N PRO A 246 -19.41 5.21 -1.34
CA PRO A 246 -19.63 6.65 -1.30
C PRO A 246 -18.40 7.46 -1.73
N ALA A 247 -17.19 6.98 -1.41
CA ALA A 247 -15.94 7.64 -1.78
C ALA A 247 -15.67 7.50 -3.28
N ILE A 248 -15.92 6.33 -3.85
CA ILE A 248 -15.80 6.09 -5.29
C ILE A 248 -16.80 6.96 -6.06
N HIS A 249 -18.07 6.99 -5.63
CA HIS A 249 -19.09 7.87 -6.25
C HIS A 249 -18.74 9.35 -6.13
N LEU A 250 -18.17 9.79 -5.00
CA LEU A 250 -17.70 11.15 -4.85
C LEU A 250 -16.56 11.41 -5.85
N SER A 251 -15.58 10.52 -5.94
CA SER A 251 -14.44 10.65 -6.85
C SER A 251 -14.88 10.83 -8.31
N LEU A 252 -15.87 10.04 -8.75
CA LEU A 252 -16.46 10.19 -10.09
C LEU A 252 -17.12 11.56 -10.30
N LYS A 253 -17.73 12.15 -9.26
CA LYS A 253 -18.35 13.47 -9.32
C LYS A 253 -17.34 14.62 -9.26
N LEU A 254 -16.15 14.38 -8.73
CA LEU A 254 -15.07 15.37 -8.64
C LEU A 254 -14.24 15.44 -9.92
N ALA A 255 -14.26 14.40 -10.76
CA ALA A 255 -13.57 14.39 -12.04
C ALA A 255 -14.30 15.25 -13.07
N LYS A 256 -13.52 15.98 -13.90
CA LYS A 256 -14.04 16.67 -15.08
C LYS A 256 -14.52 15.68 -16.15
N ALA A 257 -15.26 16.15 -17.14
CA ALA A 257 -15.51 15.40 -18.37
C ALA A 257 -14.18 15.03 -19.03
N ALA A 258 -14.00 13.73 -19.37
CA ALA A 258 -12.75 13.15 -19.85
C ALA A 258 -11.57 13.27 -18.87
N GLY A 259 -11.84 13.46 -17.58
CA GLY A 259 -10.85 13.34 -16.52
C GLY A 259 -10.59 11.88 -16.13
N THR A 260 -9.52 11.64 -15.40
CA THR A 260 -9.13 10.31 -14.95
C THR A 260 -9.41 10.10 -13.47
N VAL A 261 -10.00 8.96 -13.11
CA VAL A 261 -10.16 8.52 -11.71
C VAL A 261 -9.36 7.25 -11.51
N SER A 262 -8.39 7.29 -10.61
CA SER A 262 -7.61 6.13 -10.18
C SER A 262 -8.10 5.67 -8.81
N CYS A 263 -8.68 4.47 -8.74
CA CYS A 263 -9.16 3.87 -7.50
C CYS A 263 -8.11 2.89 -6.98
N ILE A 264 -7.52 3.17 -5.84
CA ILE A 264 -6.54 2.31 -5.16
C ILE A 264 -7.04 1.82 -3.80
N GLY A 265 -8.14 2.39 -3.31
CA GLY A 265 -8.84 1.84 -2.15
C GLY A 265 -9.42 0.47 -2.46
N VAL A 266 -9.26 -0.49 -1.53
CA VAL A 266 -9.78 -1.85 -1.70
C VAL A 266 -11.29 -1.83 -1.53
N ASN A 267 -12.03 -2.05 -2.63
CA ASN A 267 -13.49 -2.17 -2.63
C ASN A 267 -13.89 -3.63 -2.75
N GLN A 268 -14.86 -4.05 -1.94
CA GLN A 268 -15.37 -5.41 -1.91
C GLN A 268 -16.84 -5.52 -2.31
N THR A 269 -17.43 -4.44 -2.81
CA THR A 269 -18.82 -4.44 -3.26
C THR A 269 -18.94 -5.19 -4.60
N MET A 270 -19.66 -6.32 -4.59
CA MET A 270 -19.84 -7.15 -5.78
C MET A 270 -20.79 -6.51 -6.82
N ASP A 271 -21.74 -5.71 -6.37
CA ASP A 271 -22.79 -5.08 -7.20
C ASP A 271 -22.62 -3.55 -7.25
N PHE A 272 -21.38 -3.07 -7.51
CA PHE A 272 -21.15 -1.64 -7.62
C PHE A 272 -21.91 -1.04 -8.80
N LYS A 273 -22.72 -0.01 -8.53
CA LYS A 273 -23.51 0.70 -9.55
C LYS A 273 -22.86 2.05 -9.83
N PHE A 274 -22.47 2.24 -11.08
CA PHE A 274 -21.94 3.51 -11.61
C PHE A 274 -23.02 4.59 -11.71
#